data_0f0e7590480d43381db066693e5aeb46
#
_entry.id   0f0e7590480d43381db066693e5aeb46
#
_cell.length_a   1.000
_cell.length_b   1.000
_cell.length_c   1.000
_cell.angle_alpha   90.00
_cell.angle_beta   90.00
_cell.angle_gamma   90.00
#
_symmetry.space_group_name_H-M   'P 1'
#
loop_
_entity.id
_entity.type
_entity.pdbx_description
1 polymer ?
#
loop_
_entity_poly.entity_id
_entity_poly.type
_entity_poly.pdbx_seq_one_letter_code
_entity_poly.pdbx_strand_id
1 'polypeptide(L)'
;MFDKKNKTSDTKENSTDKEFAALKEKDKNNQQDKMSIEELINNIKDTLFIELTEEMNDDSITDIEWDGDCLWLKQIGIGCYLSPKKLSKNYVDNLAIRLSNIMGRNFNQANPVLEADTKTLRISITHESRSGKKSITIRKLPVVMRYGHEDLVNAGTIPEKLLNLLENCVIAHCTVLIGGTPQAGKTELLKYLTNFIPANEKVMTIEDNSEIHYKELHPNKNCTPFIVDKIFGYSMASALT
;
A
#
# COMPACT_ATOMS: atom_id res chain seq x y z
N MET A 1 -16.76 -18.72 -64.36
CA MET A 1 -15.37 -18.39 -63.90
C MET A 1 -15.46 -17.20 -62.97
N PHE A 2 -15.92 -17.39 -61.75
CA PHE A 2 -15.88 -16.44 -60.62
C PHE A 2 -16.34 -17.25 -59.40
N ASP A 3 -15.40 -17.57 -58.54
CA ASP A 3 -15.63 -17.57 -57.09
C ASP A 3 -14.43 -18.16 -56.37
N LYS A 4 -13.60 -17.31 -55.80
CA LYS A 4 -12.67 -17.66 -54.72
C LYS A 4 -12.01 -16.37 -54.18
N LYS A 5 -12.71 -15.66 -53.29
CA LYS A 5 -12.10 -14.76 -52.32
C LYS A 5 -13.16 -14.37 -51.29
N ASN A 6 -13.26 -15.13 -50.20
CA ASN A 6 -13.73 -14.69 -48.89
C ASN A 6 -13.72 -15.88 -47.90
N LYS A 7 -12.55 -16.18 -47.36
CA LYS A 7 -12.42 -17.12 -46.24
C LYS A 7 -11.18 -16.90 -45.37
N THR A 8 -10.68 -15.66 -45.26
CA THR A 8 -9.48 -15.38 -44.46
C THR A 8 -9.66 -14.27 -43.40
N SER A 9 -10.85 -13.65 -43.27
CA SER A 9 -11.14 -12.62 -42.27
C SER A 9 -11.73 -13.20 -40.97
N ASP A 10 -12.52 -14.27 -41.02
CA ASP A 10 -13.23 -14.80 -39.85
C ASP A 10 -12.39 -15.60 -38.84
N THR A 11 -11.17 -16.02 -39.25
CA THR A 11 -10.28 -16.80 -38.39
C THR A 11 -9.37 -15.94 -37.52
N LYS A 12 -9.15 -14.66 -37.83
CA LYS A 12 -8.32 -13.76 -37.06
C LYS A 12 -9.11 -13.03 -35.95
N GLU A 13 -10.38 -12.71 -36.15
CA GLU A 13 -11.26 -12.12 -35.13
C GLU A 13 -11.53 -13.11 -33.99
N ASN A 14 -11.69 -14.39 -34.29
CA ASN A 14 -11.97 -15.42 -33.28
C ASN A 14 -10.77 -15.78 -32.38
N SER A 15 -9.52 -15.45 -32.78
CA SER A 15 -8.32 -15.68 -31.96
C SER A 15 -8.08 -14.54 -30.98
N THR A 16 -8.29 -13.30 -31.39
CA THR A 16 -8.18 -12.10 -30.54
C THR A 16 -9.23 -12.05 -29.45
N ASP A 17 -10.47 -12.43 -29.75
CA ASP A 17 -11.54 -12.51 -28.74
C ASP A 17 -11.29 -13.59 -27.68
N LYS A 18 -10.69 -14.72 -28.05
CA LYS A 18 -10.30 -15.77 -27.11
C LYS A 18 -9.10 -15.37 -26.26
N GLU A 19 -8.11 -14.66 -26.81
CA GLU A 19 -7.00 -14.11 -26.03
C GLU A 19 -7.48 -13.01 -25.07
N PHE A 20 -8.39 -12.13 -25.49
CA PHE A 20 -9.00 -11.12 -24.62
C PHE A 20 -9.86 -11.74 -23.51
N ALA A 21 -10.59 -12.82 -23.79
CA ALA A 21 -11.34 -13.55 -22.78
C ALA A 21 -10.42 -14.25 -21.79
N ALA A 22 -9.32 -14.86 -22.25
CA ALA A 22 -8.33 -15.50 -21.39
C ALA A 22 -7.54 -14.50 -20.52
N LEU A 23 -7.28 -13.28 -21.02
CA LEU A 23 -6.70 -12.19 -20.25
C LEU A 23 -7.67 -11.68 -19.19
N LYS A 24 -8.96 -11.50 -19.51
CA LYS A 24 -9.99 -11.11 -18.53
C LYS A 24 -10.23 -12.16 -17.45
N GLU A 25 -10.09 -13.45 -17.76
CA GLU A 25 -10.17 -14.53 -16.78
C GLU A 25 -8.92 -14.56 -15.87
N LYS A 26 -7.73 -14.30 -16.40
CA LYS A 26 -6.49 -14.14 -15.62
C LYS A 26 -6.55 -12.92 -14.70
N ASP A 27 -7.11 -11.79 -15.17
CA ASP A 27 -7.28 -10.58 -14.34
C ASP A 27 -8.31 -10.77 -13.22
N LYS A 28 -9.41 -11.51 -13.47
CA LYS A 28 -10.37 -11.87 -12.42
C LYS A 28 -9.77 -12.80 -11.37
N ASN A 29 -8.98 -13.78 -11.77
CA ASN A 29 -8.30 -14.67 -10.84
C ASN A 29 -7.23 -13.93 -10.02
N ASN A 30 -6.48 -12.99 -10.63
CA ASN A 30 -5.51 -12.16 -9.91
C ASN A 30 -6.16 -11.19 -8.91
N GLN A 31 -7.36 -10.67 -9.18
CA GLN A 31 -8.09 -9.83 -8.22
C GLN A 31 -8.69 -10.67 -7.07
N GLN A 32 -9.15 -11.88 -7.36
CA GLN A 32 -9.65 -12.82 -6.35
C GLN A 32 -8.51 -13.32 -5.44
N ASP A 33 -7.34 -13.60 -6.01
CA ASP A 33 -6.15 -14.00 -5.24
C ASP A 33 -5.62 -12.85 -4.34
N LYS A 34 -5.70 -11.59 -4.77
CA LYS A 34 -5.30 -10.45 -3.93
C LYS A 34 -6.24 -10.23 -2.72
N MET A 35 -7.54 -10.40 -2.88
CA MET A 35 -8.50 -10.39 -1.75
C MET A 35 -8.24 -11.56 -0.80
N SER A 36 -7.97 -12.74 -1.32
CA SER A 36 -7.63 -13.94 -0.55
C SER A 36 -6.37 -13.76 0.31
N ILE A 37 -5.33 -13.10 -0.21
CA ILE A 37 -4.07 -12.84 0.53
C ILE A 37 -4.31 -11.91 1.73
N GLU A 38 -5.06 -10.84 1.55
CA GLU A 38 -5.37 -9.91 2.64
C GLU A 38 -6.23 -10.58 3.73
N GLU A 39 -7.25 -11.33 3.33
CA GLU A 39 -8.07 -12.11 4.24
C GLU A 39 -7.24 -13.18 4.97
N LEU A 40 -6.35 -13.88 4.27
CA LEU A 40 -5.46 -14.87 4.87
C LEU A 40 -4.53 -14.24 5.91
N ILE A 41 -3.90 -13.11 5.60
CA ILE A 41 -3.03 -12.40 6.55
C ILE A 41 -3.84 -11.92 7.74
N ASN A 42 -5.02 -11.34 7.55
CA ASN A 42 -5.88 -10.87 8.65
C ASN A 42 -6.36 -12.01 9.54
N ASN A 43 -6.74 -13.16 8.97
CA ASN A 43 -7.20 -14.33 9.72
C ASN A 43 -6.10 -14.96 10.58
N ILE A 44 -4.84 -14.84 10.20
CA ILE A 44 -3.70 -15.41 10.92
C ILE A 44 -2.82 -14.35 11.59
N LYS A 45 -3.23 -13.07 11.58
CA LYS A 45 -2.45 -11.94 12.08
C LYS A 45 -1.90 -12.21 13.48
N ASP A 46 -2.74 -12.68 14.40
CA ASP A 46 -2.36 -12.93 15.79
C ASP A 46 -1.31 -14.05 15.92
N THR A 47 -1.41 -15.09 15.08
CA THR A 47 -0.44 -16.18 15.07
C THR A 47 0.80 -15.88 14.23
N LEU A 48 0.66 -15.03 13.22
CA LEU A 48 1.75 -14.60 12.36
C LEU A 48 2.68 -13.64 13.11
N PHE A 49 2.10 -12.69 13.86
CA PHE A 49 2.83 -11.67 14.61
C PHE A 49 2.86 -11.93 16.11
N ILE A 50 2.87 -13.19 16.54
CA ILE A 50 2.77 -13.58 17.96
C ILE A 50 3.87 -12.96 18.85
N GLU A 51 5.11 -12.86 18.35
CA GLU A 51 6.19 -12.17 19.08
C GLU A 51 6.13 -10.64 18.95
N LEU A 52 5.25 -10.10 18.10
CA LEU A 52 5.09 -8.67 17.80
C LEU A 52 3.69 -8.16 18.15
N THR A 53 2.90 -8.92 18.91
CA THR A 53 1.49 -8.61 19.20
C THR A 53 1.32 -7.23 19.83
N GLU A 54 2.17 -6.87 20.79
CA GLU A 54 2.11 -5.58 21.49
C GLU A 54 2.36 -4.43 20.50
N GLU A 55 3.44 -4.53 19.70
CA GLU A 55 3.84 -3.53 18.73
C GLU A 55 2.82 -3.41 17.58
N MET A 56 2.22 -4.52 17.19
CA MET A 56 1.19 -4.54 16.14
C MET A 56 -0.11 -3.87 16.60
N ASN A 57 -0.44 -3.95 17.90
CA ASN A 57 -1.67 -3.40 18.47
C ASN A 57 -1.50 -1.96 19.01
N ASP A 58 -0.27 -1.45 19.14
CA ASP A 58 -0.02 -0.06 19.54
C ASP A 58 -0.13 0.86 18.34
N ASP A 59 -1.21 1.63 18.23
CA ASP A 59 -1.46 2.55 17.10
C ASP A 59 -0.45 3.70 17.00
N SER A 60 0.31 3.96 18.07
CA SER A 60 1.38 4.96 18.04
C SER A 60 2.64 4.45 17.34
N ILE A 61 2.86 3.13 17.23
CA ILE A 61 3.96 2.52 16.49
C ILE A 61 3.61 2.48 15.00
N THR A 62 4.46 3.06 14.17
CA THR A 62 4.27 3.15 12.72
C THR A 62 5.10 2.15 11.94
N ASP A 63 6.33 1.91 12.37
CA ASP A 63 7.25 0.99 11.71
C ASP A 63 7.89 0.08 12.76
N ILE A 64 8.07 -1.18 12.40
CA ILE A 64 8.71 -2.24 13.19
C ILE A 64 9.82 -2.80 12.31
N GLU A 65 11.07 -2.65 12.73
CA GLU A 65 12.23 -3.03 11.94
C GLU A 65 13.13 -3.96 12.75
N TRP A 66 13.44 -5.13 12.20
CA TRP A 66 14.42 -6.03 12.75
C TRP A 66 15.61 -6.14 11.78
N ASP A 67 16.80 -5.79 12.26
CA ASP A 67 18.04 -5.71 11.46
C ASP A 67 18.85 -7.02 11.43
N GLY A 68 18.32 -8.07 12.04
CA GLY A 68 18.97 -9.37 12.18
C GLY A 68 19.48 -9.66 13.60
N ASP A 69 19.54 -8.64 14.45
CA ASP A 69 19.96 -8.73 15.86
C ASP A 69 19.04 -7.97 16.80
N CYS A 70 18.66 -6.77 16.39
CA CYS A 70 17.94 -5.80 17.20
C CYS A 70 16.58 -5.45 16.61
N LEU A 71 15.62 -5.18 17.47
CA LEU A 71 14.31 -4.69 17.09
C LEU A 71 14.27 -3.17 17.28
N TRP A 72 14.05 -2.46 16.19
CA TRP A 72 13.85 -1.03 16.16
C TRP A 72 12.39 -0.71 15.96
N LEU A 73 11.88 0.22 16.75
CA LEU A 73 10.51 0.67 16.67
C LEU A 73 10.49 2.15 16.35
N LYS A 74 9.51 2.53 15.52
CA LYS A 74 9.25 3.91 15.26
C LYS A 74 7.89 4.29 15.79
N GLN A 75 7.87 5.30 16.65
CA GLN A 75 6.69 5.73 17.38
C GLN A 75 6.43 7.22 17.16
N ILE A 76 5.15 7.55 17.02
CA ILE A 76 4.68 8.93 16.84
C ILE A 76 5.11 9.75 18.06
N GLY A 77 5.68 10.94 17.83
CA GLY A 77 6.14 11.85 18.86
C GLY A 77 7.48 11.49 19.52
N ILE A 78 7.96 10.24 19.37
CA ILE A 78 9.23 9.77 19.95
C ILE A 78 10.30 9.62 18.87
N GLY A 79 9.91 9.12 17.69
CA GLY A 79 10.84 8.79 16.61
C GLY A 79 11.27 7.33 16.63
N CYS A 80 12.47 7.05 16.09
CA CYS A 80 13.02 5.69 16.04
C CYS A 80 13.83 5.41 17.30
N TYR A 81 13.60 4.25 17.92
CA TYR A 81 14.32 3.81 19.11
C TYR A 81 14.53 2.30 19.13
N LEU A 82 15.53 1.86 19.90
CA LEU A 82 15.85 0.46 20.12
C LEU A 82 14.87 -0.14 21.14
N SER A 83 14.14 -1.18 20.74
CA SER A 83 13.31 -1.94 21.66
C SER A 83 14.17 -2.85 22.56
N PRO A 84 13.82 -2.99 23.85
CA PRO A 84 14.46 -3.97 24.72
C PRO A 84 14.08 -5.42 24.35
N LYS A 85 13.05 -5.61 23.54
CA LYS A 85 12.55 -6.90 23.10
C LYS A 85 13.49 -7.51 22.07
N LYS A 86 13.67 -8.81 22.15
CA LYS A 86 14.47 -9.57 21.18
C LYS A 86 13.54 -10.57 20.48
N LEU A 87 13.62 -10.60 19.17
CA LEU A 87 12.94 -11.61 18.38
C LEU A 87 13.78 -12.88 18.31
N SER A 88 13.15 -14.03 18.40
CA SER A 88 13.84 -15.29 18.18
C SER A 88 14.11 -15.50 16.69
N LYS A 89 15.31 -15.99 16.36
CA LYS A 89 15.66 -16.29 14.96
C LYS A 89 14.67 -17.28 14.33
N ASN A 90 14.25 -18.28 15.09
CA ASN A 90 13.25 -19.27 14.65
C ASN A 90 11.90 -18.61 14.30
N TYR A 91 11.48 -17.62 15.08
CA TYR A 91 10.26 -16.87 14.77
C TYR A 91 10.38 -16.13 13.43
N VAL A 92 11.49 -15.42 13.23
CA VAL A 92 11.75 -14.67 11.99
C VAL A 92 11.80 -15.60 10.76
N ASP A 93 12.45 -16.75 10.89
CA ASP A 93 12.51 -17.75 9.82
C ASP A 93 11.12 -18.29 9.49
N ASN A 94 10.32 -18.61 10.52
CA ASN A 94 8.95 -19.08 10.35
C ASN A 94 8.04 -18.00 9.74
N LEU A 95 8.19 -16.75 10.16
CA LEU A 95 7.45 -15.61 9.60
C LEU A 95 7.72 -15.48 8.11
N ALA A 96 9.00 -15.52 7.71
CA ALA A 96 9.41 -15.44 6.30
C ALA A 96 8.84 -16.60 5.47
N ILE A 97 8.90 -17.83 5.97
CA ILE A 97 8.33 -19.02 5.29
C ILE A 97 6.82 -18.90 5.15
N ARG A 98 6.11 -18.51 6.21
CA ARG A 98 4.65 -18.36 6.19
C ARG A 98 4.21 -17.31 5.20
N LEU A 99 4.84 -16.12 5.21
CA LEU A 99 4.55 -15.06 4.24
C LEU A 99 4.88 -15.47 2.81
N SER A 100 6.00 -16.15 2.57
CA SER A 100 6.38 -16.71 1.27
C SER A 100 5.29 -17.65 0.73
N ASN A 101 4.76 -18.54 1.58
CA ASN A 101 3.70 -19.48 1.22
C ASN A 101 2.38 -18.75 0.91
N ILE A 102 1.99 -17.77 1.74
CA ILE A 102 0.77 -16.96 1.52
C ILE A 102 0.85 -16.20 0.20
N MET A 103 2.02 -15.63 -0.09
CA MET A 103 2.26 -14.86 -1.31
C MET A 103 2.47 -15.75 -2.55
N GLY A 104 2.60 -17.07 -2.39
CA GLY A 104 2.95 -17.98 -3.48
C GLY A 104 4.29 -17.65 -4.13
N ARG A 105 5.21 -17.02 -3.39
CA ARG A 105 6.52 -16.57 -3.90
C ARG A 105 7.66 -17.35 -3.26
N ASN A 106 8.66 -17.69 -4.07
CA ASN A 106 9.88 -18.30 -3.55
C ASN A 106 10.74 -17.23 -2.87
N PHE A 107 11.11 -17.47 -1.60
CA PHE A 107 12.04 -16.63 -0.85
C PHE A 107 13.31 -17.41 -0.54
N ASN A 108 14.39 -17.07 -1.24
CA ASN A 108 15.67 -17.76 -1.16
C ASN A 108 16.80 -16.85 -1.71
N GLN A 109 18.02 -17.39 -1.81
CA GLN A 109 19.16 -16.64 -2.33
C GLN A 109 18.96 -16.10 -3.76
N ALA A 110 18.19 -16.78 -4.61
CA ALA A 110 17.91 -16.31 -5.97
C ALA A 110 16.83 -15.21 -5.98
N ASN A 111 15.87 -15.29 -5.03
CA ASN A 111 14.81 -14.31 -4.82
C ASN A 111 14.91 -13.77 -3.39
N PRO A 112 15.85 -12.87 -3.13
CA PRO A 112 16.26 -12.51 -1.77
C PRO A 112 15.40 -11.44 -1.09
N VAL A 113 14.38 -10.91 -1.77
CA VAL A 113 13.45 -9.92 -1.23
C VAL A 113 12.04 -10.46 -1.35
N LEU A 114 11.32 -10.48 -0.23
CA LEU A 114 9.90 -10.82 -0.15
C LEU A 114 9.14 -9.57 0.28
N GLU A 115 8.25 -9.11 -0.57
CA GLU A 115 7.34 -8.00 -0.28
C GLU A 115 5.91 -8.54 -0.20
N ALA A 116 5.21 -8.18 0.87
CA ALA A 116 3.81 -8.50 1.09
C ALA A 116 3.06 -7.21 1.49
N ASP A 117 2.28 -6.69 0.56
CA ASP A 117 1.48 -5.49 0.76
C ASP A 117 0.02 -5.88 0.96
N THR A 118 -0.56 -5.35 2.04
CA THR A 118 -2.00 -5.36 2.30
C THR A 118 -2.50 -3.93 2.37
N LYS A 119 -3.80 -3.72 2.53
CA LYS A 119 -4.35 -2.37 2.74
C LYS A 119 -3.78 -1.67 3.98
N THR A 120 -3.48 -2.43 5.03
CA THR A 120 -3.09 -1.88 6.33
C THR A 120 -1.65 -2.13 6.72
N LEU A 121 -0.94 -2.99 6.01
CA LEU A 121 0.43 -3.39 6.31
C LEU A 121 1.26 -3.46 5.04
N ARG A 122 2.50 -2.99 5.13
CA ARG A 122 3.56 -3.30 4.17
C ARG A 122 4.65 -4.07 4.90
N ILE A 123 4.98 -5.24 4.39
CA ILE A 123 5.98 -6.12 4.98
C ILE A 123 7.06 -6.35 3.93
N SER A 124 8.31 -6.09 4.27
CA SER A 124 9.47 -6.39 3.45
C SER A 124 10.44 -7.25 4.25
N ILE A 125 10.86 -8.37 3.68
CA ILE A 125 11.84 -9.27 4.28
C ILE A 125 13.01 -9.42 3.32
N THR A 126 14.22 -9.20 3.81
CA THR A 126 15.45 -9.39 3.04
C THR A 126 16.16 -10.65 3.52
N HIS A 127 16.56 -11.49 2.57
CA HIS A 127 17.31 -12.73 2.82
C HIS A 127 18.74 -12.43 3.22
N GLU A 128 19.31 -13.25 4.11
CA GLU A 128 20.68 -13.13 4.62
C GLU A 128 21.76 -13.13 3.53
N SER A 129 21.49 -13.68 2.35
CA SER A 129 22.43 -13.64 1.21
C SER A 129 22.75 -12.22 0.72
N ARG A 130 21.96 -11.20 1.08
CA ARG A 130 22.18 -9.81 0.66
C ARG A 130 22.93 -8.97 1.69
N SER A 131 22.64 -9.17 2.97
CA SER A 131 23.15 -8.34 4.06
C SER A 131 23.92 -9.12 5.14
N GLY A 132 24.11 -10.44 4.93
CA GLY A 132 24.72 -11.32 5.92
C GLY A 132 23.77 -11.76 7.03
N LYS A 133 22.64 -11.07 7.22
CA LYS A 133 21.59 -11.38 8.17
C LYS A 133 20.24 -11.14 7.51
N LYS A 134 19.21 -11.89 7.92
CA LYS A 134 17.82 -11.64 7.51
C LYS A 134 17.34 -10.36 8.19
N SER A 135 16.62 -9.51 7.48
CA SER A 135 15.99 -8.33 8.05
C SER A 135 14.50 -8.29 7.72
N ILE A 136 13.72 -7.68 8.60
CA ILE A 136 12.27 -7.49 8.41
C ILE A 136 11.94 -6.03 8.65
N THR A 137 11.11 -5.47 7.78
CA THR A 137 10.48 -4.17 7.97
C THR A 137 8.97 -4.35 7.83
N ILE A 138 8.23 -3.95 8.85
CA ILE A 138 6.77 -3.92 8.84
C ILE A 138 6.35 -2.47 9.03
N ARG A 139 5.66 -1.91 8.04
CA ARG A 139 5.05 -0.59 8.12
C ARG A 139 3.55 -0.71 8.27
N LYS A 140 2.99 -0.02 9.25
CA LYS A 140 1.56 0.05 9.49
C LYS A 140 0.97 1.21 8.68
N LEU A 141 -0.08 0.91 7.91
CA LEU A 141 -0.80 1.83 7.05
C LEU A 141 -2.25 1.96 7.55
N PRO A 142 -2.50 2.64 8.67
CA PRO A 142 -3.82 2.67 9.26
C PRO A 142 -4.82 3.45 8.38
N VAL A 143 -6.03 2.91 8.30
CA VAL A 143 -7.18 3.54 7.64
C VAL A 143 -7.81 4.54 8.61
N VAL A 144 -7.04 5.55 9.00
CA VAL A 144 -7.50 6.58 9.93
C VAL A 144 -6.97 7.95 9.50
N MET A 145 -7.75 8.97 9.81
CA MET A 145 -7.29 10.35 9.78
C MET A 145 -6.78 10.70 11.18
N ARG A 146 -5.46 10.86 11.30
CA ARG A 146 -4.81 11.03 12.61
C ARG A 146 -4.93 12.45 13.15
N TYR A 147 -5.04 13.44 12.27
CA TYR A 147 -4.99 14.85 12.65
C TYR A 147 -6.19 15.60 12.08
N GLY A 148 -6.92 16.26 12.97
CA GLY A 148 -7.93 17.23 12.63
C GLY A 148 -7.33 18.66 12.53
N HIS A 149 -8.19 19.65 12.29
CA HIS A 149 -7.79 21.06 12.20
C HIS A 149 -7.06 21.52 13.47
N GLU A 150 -7.67 21.29 14.62
CA GLU A 150 -7.12 21.70 15.92
C GLU A 150 -5.80 21.01 16.24
N ASP A 151 -5.65 19.74 15.88
CA ASP A 151 -4.43 18.99 16.11
C ASP A 151 -3.26 19.59 15.33
N LEU A 152 -3.47 19.94 14.05
CA LEU A 152 -2.45 20.54 13.19
C LEU A 152 -2.03 21.93 13.65
N VAL A 153 -2.98 22.74 14.14
CA VAL A 153 -2.72 24.10 14.62
C VAL A 153 -2.09 24.07 16.01
N ASN A 154 -2.65 23.32 16.96
CA ASN A 154 -2.18 23.28 18.35
C ASN A 154 -0.79 22.62 18.48
N ALA A 155 -0.48 21.66 17.63
CA ALA A 155 0.86 21.07 17.55
C ALA A 155 1.88 22.03 16.89
N GLY A 156 1.46 23.19 16.40
CA GLY A 156 2.33 24.15 15.69
C GLY A 156 2.83 23.63 14.35
N THR A 157 2.19 22.60 13.80
CA THR A 157 2.59 22.01 12.51
C THR A 157 2.33 22.97 11.36
N ILE A 158 1.16 23.63 11.37
CA ILE A 158 0.75 24.62 10.36
C ILE A 158 0.06 25.77 11.07
N PRO A 159 0.42 27.05 10.76
CA PRO A 159 -0.32 28.20 11.25
C PRO A 159 -1.77 28.16 10.74
N GLU A 160 -2.73 28.50 11.60
CA GLU A 160 -4.17 28.48 11.30
C GLU A 160 -4.53 29.19 9.98
N LYS A 161 -3.96 30.39 9.74
CA LYS A 161 -4.20 31.16 8.51
C LYS A 161 -3.77 30.41 7.25
N LEU A 162 -2.66 29.66 7.32
CA LEU A 162 -2.16 28.88 6.19
C LEU A 162 -3.02 27.64 5.99
N LEU A 163 -3.47 26.98 7.06
CA LEU A 163 -4.34 25.82 6.99
C LEU A 163 -5.68 26.20 6.34
N ASN A 164 -6.31 27.28 6.80
CA ASN A 164 -7.54 27.84 6.20
C ASN A 164 -7.35 28.20 4.71
N LEU A 165 -6.19 28.73 4.33
CA LEU A 165 -5.88 28.99 2.91
C LEU A 165 -5.83 27.71 2.09
N LEU A 166 -5.17 26.65 2.60
CA LEU A 166 -5.08 25.36 1.90
C LEU A 166 -6.45 24.70 1.73
N GLU A 167 -7.31 24.76 2.75
CA GLU A 167 -8.70 24.28 2.69
C GLU A 167 -9.48 24.99 1.56
N ASN A 168 -9.38 26.31 1.52
CA ASN A 168 -10.02 27.12 0.46
C ASN A 168 -9.41 26.85 -0.92
N CYS A 169 -8.12 26.59 -1.02
CA CYS A 169 -7.48 26.16 -2.28
C CYS A 169 -8.06 24.85 -2.81
N VAL A 170 -8.32 23.88 -1.94
CA VAL A 170 -8.97 22.61 -2.35
C VAL A 170 -10.38 22.86 -2.84
N ILE A 171 -11.18 23.65 -2.10
CA ILE A 171 -12.57 24.01 -2.49
C ILE A 171 -12.58 24.76 -3.83
N ALA A 172 -11.57 25.62 -4.07
CA ALA A 172 -11.42 26.41 -5.30
C ALA A 172 -10.72 25.66 -6.45
N HIS A 173 -10.49 24.35 -6.32
CA HIS A 173 -9.82 23.50 -7.33
C HIS A 173 -8.40 23.94 -7.68
N CYS A 174 -7.69 24.57 -6.77
CA CYS A 174 -6.30 24.91 -6.98
C CYS A 174 -5.43 23.64 -6.99
N THR A 175 -4.39 23.64 -7.82
CA THR A 175 -3.35 22.61 -7.75
C THR A 175 -2.52 22.83 -6.49
N VAL A 176 -2.46 21.81 -5.61
CA VAL A 176 -1.67 21.81 -4.38
C VAL A 176 -0.55 20.80 -4.50
N LEU A 177 0.70 21.24 -4.28
CA LEU A 177 1.88 20.38 -4.22
C LEU A 177 2.39 20.28 -2.79
N ILE A 178 2.42 19.06 -2.22
CA ILE A 178 2.90 18.80 -0.86
C ILE A 178 4.25 18.08 -0.95
N GLY A 179 5.31 18.80 -0.59
CA GLY A 179 6.69 18.30 -0.62
C GLY A 179 7.33 18.30 0.76
N GLY A 180 8.35 17.48 0.95
CA GLY A 180 9.12 17.42 2.19
C GLY A 180 9.87 16.10 2.37
N THR A 181 10.69 16.03 3.40
CA THR A 181 11.45 14.81 3.76
C THR A 181 10.52 13.63 4.10
N PRO A 182 11.00 12.39 4.04
CA PRO A 182 10.24 11.26 4.55
C PRO A 182 9.75 11.54 5.98
N GLN A 183 8.51 11.15 6.28
CA GLN A 183 7.89 11.29 7.61
C GLN A 183 7.57 12.71 8.09
N ALA A 184 7.67 13.70 7.22
CA ALA A 184 7.28 15.09 7.53
C ALA A 184 5.76 15.31 7.62
N GLY A 185 4.94 14.26 7.62
CA GLY A 185 3.47 14.35 7.71
C GLY A 185 2.76 14.67 6.40
N LYS A 186 3.43 14.56 5.23
CA LYS A 186 2.85 14.86 3.91
C LYS A 186 1.53 14.11 3.63
N THR A 187 1.52 12.81 3.85
CA THR A 187 0.35 11.95 3.63
C THR A 187 -0.78 12.28 4.61
N GLU A 188 -0.45 12.63 5.85
CA GLU A 188 -1.46 13.02 6.84
C GLU A 188 -2.09 14.38 6.48
N LEU A 189 -1.28 15.36 6.04
CA LEU A 189 -1.81 16.62 5.54
C LEU A 189 -2.67 16.41 4.29
N LEU A 190 -2.24 15.55 3.37
CA LEU A 190 -3.03 15.21 2.19
C LEU A 190 -4.37 14.58 2.59
N LYS A 191 -4.38 13.58 3.49
CA LYS A 191 -5.62 12.99 4.01
C LYS A 191 -6.54 14.05 4.61
N TYR A 192 -6.00 14.94 5.43
CA TYR A 192 -6.76 16.03 6.02
C TYR A 192 -7.43 16.91 4.95
N LEU A 193 -6.66 17.34 3.94
CA LEU A 193 -7.17 18.20 2.87
C LEU A 193 -8.25 17.54 2.00
N THR A 194 -8.26 16.20 1.91
CA THR A 194 -9.30 15.47 1.18
C THR A 194 -10.71 15.65 1.75
N ASN A 195 -10.85 16.08 3.01
CA ASN A 195 -12.15 16.38 3.61
C ASN A 195 -12.87 17.51 2.89
N PHE A 196 -12.11 18.47 2.36
CA PHE A 196 -12.62 19.70 1.75
C PHE A 196 -12.99 19.54 0.27
N ILE A 197 -12.77 18.36 -0.31
CA ILE A 197 -13.25 18.05 -1.66
C ILE A 197 -14.78 17.98 -1.62
N PRO A 198 -15.50 18.75 -2.46
CA PRO A 198 -16.96 18.75 -2.51
C PRO A 198 -17.54 17.34 -2.72
N ALA A 199 -18.67 17.05 -2.06
CA ALA A 199 -19.25 15.69 -2.06
C ALA A 199 -19.81 15.25 -3.43
N ASN A 200 -20.11 16.21 -4.30
CA ASN A 200 -20.62 15.98 -5.66
C ASN A 200 -19.51 15.73 -6.69
N GLU A 201 -18.25 15.74 -6.28
CA GLU A 201 -17.11 15.53 -7.18
C GLU A 201 -16.66 14.08 -7.21
N LYS A 202 -16.16 13.67 -8.40
CA LYS A 202 -15.50 12.39 -8.56
C LYS A 202 -14.02 12.55 -8.26
N VAL A 203 -13.52 11.79 -7.31
CA VAL A 203 -12.11 11.76 -6.94
C VAL A 203 -11.43 10.55 -7.58
N MET A 204 -10.22 10.74 -8.04
CA MET A 204 -9.32 9.68 -8.48
C MET A 204 -8.05 9.75 -7.63
N THR A 205 -7.70 8.65 -6.98
CA THR A 205 -6.38 8.52 -6.33
C THR A 205 -5.47 7.67 -7.19
N ILE A 206 -4.21 8.09 -7.35
CA ILE A 206 -3.18 7.36 -8.10
C ILE A 206 -1.99 7.21 -7.16
N GLU A 207 -1.73 6.00 -6.73
CA GLU A 207 -0.78 5.70 -5.67
C GLU A 207 0.13 4.52 -6.05
N ASP A 208 1.41 4.57 -5.67
CA ASP A 208 2.31 3.40 -5.74
C ASP A 208 1.89 2.32 -4.72
N ASN A 209 1.33 2.75 -3.60
CA ASN A 209 0.82 1.92 -2.52
C ASN A 209 -0.39 2.61 -1.89
N SER A 210 -1.35 1.84 -1.42
CA SER A 210 -2.55 2.38 -0.78
C SER A 210 -2.21 3.00 0.57
N GLU A 211 -2.02 4.31 0.60
CA GLU A 211 -1.72 5.08 1.82
C GLU A 211 -2.81 6.08 2.17
N ILE A 212 -3.48 6.65 1.15
CA ILE A 212 -4.49 7.69 1.33
C ILE A 212 -5.77 7.12 1.89
N HIS A 213 -6.18 5.92 1.44
CA HIS A 213 -7.43 5.26 1.84
C HIS A 213 -8.68 6.14 1.66
N TYR A 214 -8.70 6.95 0.59
CA TYR A 214 -9.78 7.93 0.39
C TYR A 214 -11.17 7.28 0.39
N LYS A 215 -11.31 6.12 -0.25
CA LYS A 215 -12.60 5.40 -0.35
C LYS A 215 -13.12 4.94 1.02
N GLU A 216 -12.21 4.49 1.87
CA GLU A 216 -12.50 4.01 3.22
C GLU A 216 -12.78 5.17 4.18
N LEU A 217 -12.03 6.28 4.06
CA LEU A 217 -12.24 7.49 4.87
C LEU A 217 -13.51 8.26 4.47
N HIS A 218 -13.91 8.15 3.20
CA HIS A 218 -15.07 8.86 2.65
C HIS A 218 -16.02 7.90 1.91
N PRO A 219 -16.68 6.94 2.58
CA PRO A 219 -17.45 5.87 1.95
C PRO A 219 -18.62 6.37 1.09
N ASN A 220 -19.13 7.55 1.40
CA ASN A 220 -20.27 8.18 0.69
C ASN A 220 -19.83 9.08 -0.48
N LYS A 221 -18.52 9.28 -0.71
CA LYS A 221 -18.00 10.08 -1.83
C LYS A 221 -17.64 9.19 -3.03
N ASN A 222 -17.80 9.74 -4.23
CA ASN A 222 -17.42 9.02 -5.46
C ASN A 222 -15.90 9.00 -5.63
N CYS A 223 -15.29 7.83 -5.54
CA CYS A 223 -13.85 7.65 -5.70
C CYS A 223 -13.51 6.43 -6.53
N THR A 224 -12.51 6.59 -7.41
CA THR A 224 -11.87 5.50 -8.16
C THR A 224 -10.39 5.45 -7.77
N PRO A 225 -9.96 4.49 -6.94
CA PRO A 225 -8.55 4.32 -6.60
C PRO A 225 -7.81 3.56 -7.71
N PHE A 226 -6.61 4.04 -8.07
CA PHE A 226 -5.66 3.37 -8.94
C PHE A 226 -4.36 3.11 -8.18
N ILE A 227 -3.96 1.86 -8.12
CA ILE A 227 -2.64 1.46 -7.63
C ILE A 227 -1.75 1.19 -8.84
N VAL A 228 -0.59 1.84 -8.86
CA VAL A 228 0.40 1.66 -9.92
C VAL A 228 1.01 0.26 -9.80
N ASP A 229 1.02 -0.49 -10.89
CA ASP A 229 1.67 -1.79 -10.95
C ASP A 229 2.77 -1.78 -12.01
N LYS A 230 4.01 -1.68 -11.54
CA LYS A 230 5.19 -1.63 -12.42
C LYS A 230 5.42 -2.93 -13.18
N ILE A 231 4.91 -4.06 -12.67
CA ILE A 231 5.07 -5.38 -13.29
C ILE A 231 4.20 -5.47 -14.55
N PHE A 232 3.01 -4.88 -14.52
CA PHE A 232 2.08 -4.86 -15.65
C PHE A 232 2.19 -3.59 -16.52
N GLY A 233 3.22 -2.75 -16.31
CA GLY A 233 3.46 -1.55 -17.11
C GLY A 233 2.52 -0.38 -16.82
N TYR A 234 1.69 -0.46 -15.77
CA TYR A 234 0.87 0.66 -15.28
C TYR A 234 1.74 1.62 -14.50
N SER A 235 2.16 2.70 -15.13
CA SER A 235 2.87 3.80 -14.46
C SER A 235 1.88 4.89 -14.02
N MET A 236 2.31 5.80 -13.13
CA MET A 236 1.51 6.99 -12.78
C MET A 236 1.13 7.79 -14.04
N ALA A 237 2.01 7.87 -15.02
CA ALA A 237 1.75 8.58 -16.28
C ALA A 237 0.66 7.91 -17.11
N SER A 238 0.60 6.57 -17.15
CA SER A 238 -0.43 5.84 -17.88
C SER A 238 -1.80 5.86 -17.22
N ALA A 239 -1.87 6.17 -15.92
CA ALA A 239 -3.14 6.32 -15.23
C ALA A 239 -3.80 7.70 -15.47
N LEU A 240 -3.07 8.65 -16.05
CA LEU A 240 -3.54 10.01 -16.37
C LEU A 240 -4.02 10.16 -17.82
N THR A 241 -3.84 9.15 -18.68
CA THR A 241 -4.31 9.11 -20.06
C THR A 241 -5.55 8.25 -20.22
#